data_4fdee523d70613dbeb404c9bd7cad66a
#
_entry.id   4fdee523d70613dbeb404c9bd7cad66a
#
_cell.length_a   1.000
_cell.length_b   1.000
_cell.length_c   1.000
_cell.angle_alpha   90.00
_cell.angle_beta   90.00
_cell.angle_gamma   90.00
#
_symmetry.space_group_name_H-M   'P 1'
#
loop_
_entity.id
_entity.type
_entity.pdbx_description
1 polymer ?
#
loop_
_entity_poly.entity_id
_entity_poly.type
_entity_poly.pdbx_seq_one_letter_code
_entity_poly.pdbx_strand_id
1 'polypeptide(L)'
;DIFLFLESNNDNVVMRQIGILLLCCISLLSSGAQTVPNLYREVDQEKMNHWVDSVFDAMSYDERIGQLFMVIANPKSDNRNMQRLMRYVNDIKIGGILFHKGDPVTQAEVTNRLQKASRIPMLVSLDGEWGLSMRLSGTTRFPKNMMLGAIEDNALIEEYGKEVGRQCREMGIHINFAPDMDVNSNVDN
;
A
#
# COMPACT_ATOMS: atom_id res chain seq x y z
N ASP A 1 -20.84 -39.82 53.82
CA ASP A 1 -19.43 -39.65 53.35
C ASP A 1 -19.28 -39.63 51.83
N ILE A 2 -20.08 -40.44 51.10
CA ILE A 2 -20.04 -40.42 49.65
C ILE A 2 -20.66 -39.16 49.04
N PHE A 3 -21.72 -38.65 49.64
CA PHE A 3 -22.39 -37.39 49.20
C PHE A 3 -21.49 -36.17 49.31
N LEU A 4 -20.73 -36.04 50.39
CA LEU A 4 -19.77 -34.93 50.57
C LEU A 4 -18.60 -35.00 49.59
N PHE A 5 -18.20 -36.18 49.16
CA PHE A 5 -17.15 -36.39 48.16
C PHE A 5 -17.59 -36.02 46.73
N LEU A 6 -18.86 -36.23 46.40
CA LEU A 6 -19.44 -35.85 45.11
C LEU A 6 -19.70 -34.36 45.02
N GLU A 7 -20.09 -33.67 46.09
CA GLU A 7 -20.20 -32.23 46.12
C GLU A 7 -18.82 -31.52 45.96
N SER A 8 -17.80 -32.02 46.67
CA SER A 8 -16.44 -31.47 46.56
C SER A 8 -15.82 -31.63 45.17
N ASN A 9 -16.15 -32.71 44.44
CA ASN A 9 -15.71 -32.93 43.08
C ASN A 9 -16.40 -32.02 42.06
N ASN A 10 -17.69 -31.73 42.27
CA ASN A 10 -18.48 -30.88 41.40
C ASN A 10 -17.99 -29.40 41.46
N ASP A 11 -17.68 -28.91 42.66
CA ASP A 11 -17.16 -27.55 42.85
C ASP A 11 -15.79 -27.39 42.16
N ASN A 12 -14.93 -28.40 42.21
CA ASN A 12 -13.64 -28.37 41.54
C ASN A 12 -13.78 -28.37 40.01
N VAL A 13 -14.78 -29.09 39.46
CA VAL A 13 -15.07 -29.08 38.01
C VAL A 13 -15.63 -27.74 37.58
N VAL A 14 -16.57 -27.17 38.34
CA VAL A 14 -17.15 -25.85 38.06
C VAL A 14 -16.09 -24.75 38.14
N MET A 15 -15.25 -24.74 39.17
CA MET A 15 -14.14 -23.79 39.29
C MET A 15 -13.12 -23.92 38.16
N ARG A 16 -12.85 -25.12 37.69
CA ARG A 16 -11.95 -25.36 36.55
C ARG A 16 -12.56 -24.89 35.24
N GLN A 17 -13.86 -25.04 35.03
CA GLN A 17 -14.58 -24.55 33.86
C GLN A 17 -14.66 -23.02 33.84
N ILE A 18 -14.90 -22.38 35.00
CA ILE A 18 -14.86 -20.92 35.15
C ILE A 18 -13.44 -20.38 34.88
N GLY A 19 -12.42 -21.06 35.39
CA GLY A 19 -11.02 -20.70 35.13
C GLY A 19 -10.66 -20.77 33.62
N ILE A 20 -11.13 -21.79 32.91
CA ILE A 20 -10.91 -21.92 31.46
C ILE A 20 -11.69 -20.86 30.69
N LEU A 21 -12.93 -20.56 31.07
CA LEU A 21 -13.72 -19.48 30.47
C LEU A 21 -13.08 -18.10 30.69
N LEU A 22 -12.57 -17.82 31.88
CA LEU A 22 -11.85 -16.59 32.18
C LEU A 22 -10.54 -16.47 31.39
N LEU A 23 -9.77 -17.56 31.24
CA LEU A 23 -8.58 -17.58 30.39
C LEU A 23 -8.91 -17.36 28.91
N CYS A 24 -9.99 -17.95 28.40
CA CYS A 24 -10.48 -17.69 27.04
C CYS A 24 -10.94 -16.24 26.85
N CYS A 25 -11.62 -15.65 27.83
CA CYS A 25 -12.01 -14.23 27.77
C CYS A 25 -10.80 -13.29 27.80
N ILE A 26 -9.78 -13.60 28.60
CA ILE A 26 -8.55 -12.80 28.69
C ILE A 26 -7.76 -12.90 27.36
N SER A 27 -7.72 -14.08 26.73
CA SER A 27 -7.06 -14.26 25.41
C SER A 27 -7.80 -13.52 24.28
N LEU A 28 -9.12 -13.38 24.38
CA LEU A 28 -9.92 -12.59 23.43
C LEU A 28 -9.75 -11.08 23.62
N LEU A 29 -9.47 -10.63 24.86
CA LEU A 29 -9.20 -9.22 25.17
C LEU A 29 -7.77 -8.80 24.79
N SER A 30 -6.84 -9.74 24.69
CA SER A 30 -5.45 -9.48 24.27
C SER A 30 -5.23 -9.57 22.76
N SER A 31 -6.24 -9.83 21.96
CA SER A 31 -6.23 -9.55 20.54
C SER A 31 -6.22 -8.04 20.36
N GLY A 32 -5.09 -7.41 20.65
CA GLY A 32 -4.86 -6.02 20.30
C GLY A 32 -5.16 -5.86 18.83
N ALA A 33 -6.27 -5.22 18.51
CA ALA A 33 -6.52 -4.80 17.15
C ALA A 33 -5.27 -4.05 16.70
N GLN A 34 -4.51 -4.64 15.77
CA GLN A 34 -3.42 -3.93 15.11
C GLN A 34 -4.09 -2.69 14.52
N THR A 35 -3.86 -1.56 15.14
CA THR A 35 -4.34 -0.29 14.61
C THR A 35 -3.63 -0.10 13.28
N VAL A 36 -4.36 -0.29 12.20
CA VAL A 36 -3.87 0.06 10.85
C VAL A 36 -3.36 1.50 10.95
N PRO A 37 -2.11 1.77 10.54
CA PRO A 37 -1.58 3.12 10.57
C PRO A 37 -2.54 4.05 9.84
N ASN A 38 -3.12 5.00 10.55
CA ASN A 38 -3.94 6.02 9.92
C ASN A 38 -3.00 6.98 9.18
N LEU A 39 -2.96 6.90 7.88
CA LEU A 39 -2.16 7.77 7.01
C LEU A 39 -2.47 9.27 7.23
N TYR A 40 -3.62 9.58 7.79
CA TYR A 40 -4.09 10.95 8.04
C TYR A 40 -3.99 11.36 9.52
N ARG A 41 -3.32 10.57 10.37
CA ARG A 41 -3.28 10.80 11.81
C ARG A 41 -2.63 12.13 12.20
N GLU A 42 -1.66 12.57 11.41
CA GLU A 42 -0.90 13.81 11.65
C GLU A 42 -1.37 14.98 10.77
N VAL A 43 -2.44 14.77 10.00
CA VAL A 43 -2.98 15.81 9.12
C VAL A 43 -4.03 16.63 9.85
N ASP A 44 -3.93 17.94 9.73
CA ASP A 44 -4.99 18.87 10.13
C ASP A 44 -6.24 18.61 9.28
N GLN A 45 -7.21 17.94 9.87
CA GLN A 45 -8.41 17.47 9.18
C GLN A 45 -9.24 18.64 8.61
N GLU A 46 -9.29 19.76 9.28
CA GLU A 46 -10.03 20.94 8.82
C GLU A 46 -9.40 21.51 7.55
N LYS A 47 -8.10 21.70 7.56
CA LYS A 47 -7.35 22.17 6.37
C LYS A 47 -7.43 21.17 5.22
N MET A 48 -7.34 19.88 5.52
CA MET A 48 -7.47 18.84 4.51
C MET A 48 -8.84 18.88 3.85
N ASN A 49 -9.92 18.90 4.64
CA ASN A 49 -11.28 18.94 4.13
C ASN A 49 -11.52 20.22 3.31
N HIS A 50 -11.11 21.37 3.82
CA HIS A 50 -11.22 22.64 3.10
C HIS A 50 -10.50 22.58 1.74
N TRP A 51 -9.30 22.00 1.70
CA TRP A 51 -8.55 21.84 0.44
C TRP A 51 -9.29 20.88 -0.52
N VAL A 52 -9.74 19.72 -0.02
CA VAL A 52 -10.48 18.73 -0.81
C VAL A 52 -11.74 19.35 -1.41
N ASP A 53 -12.53 20.03 -0.59
CA ASP A 53 -13.79 20.67 -1.04
C ASP A 53 -13.49 21.75 -2.08
N SER A 54 -12.50 22.60 -1.85
CA SER A 54 -12.12 23.66 -2.80
C SER A 54 -11.68 23.13 -4.16
N VAL A 55 -10.92 22.04 -4.18
CA VAL A 55 -10.48 21.39 -5.43
C VAL A 55 -11.64 20.69 -6.11
N PHE A 56 -12.46 19.97 -5.34
CA PHE A 56 -13.61 19.24 -5.88
C PHE A 56 -14.65 20.16 -6.50
N ASP A 57 -14.99 21.26 -5.83
CA ASP A 57 -15.97 22.23 -6.31
C ASP A 57 -15.49 23.01 -7.55
N ALA A 58 -14.18 23.18 -7.67
CA ALA A 58 -13.57 23.82 -8.85
C ALA A 58 -13.46 22.89 -10.07
N MET A 59 -13.80 21.59 -9.94
CA MET A 59 -13.77 20.63 -11.05
C MET A 59 -15.12 20.52 -11.74
N SER A 60 -15.10 20.48 -13.08
CA SER A 60 -16.25 20.03 -13.87
C SER A 60 -16.54 18.54 -13.61
N TYR A 61 -17.70 18.07 -14.03
CA TYR A 61 -18.08 16.66 -13.95
C TYR A 61 -17.09 15.76 -14.68
N ASP A 62 -16.66 16.14 -15.89
CA ASP A 62 -15.70 15.37 -16.67
C ASP A 62 -14.33 15.35 -16.01
N GLU A 63 -13.87 16.44 -15.40
CA GLU A 63 -12.62 16.47 -14.64
C GLU A 63 -12.68 15.57 -13.41
N ARG A 64 -13.81 15.52 -12.69
CA ARG A 64 -14.00 14.60 -11.57
C ARG A 64 -13.91 13.14 -12.01
N ILE A 65 -14.50 12.81 -13.17
CA ILE A 65 -14.36 11.47 -13.77
C ILE A 65 -12.90 11.22 -14.16
N GLY A 66 -12.21 12.18 -14.76
CA GLY A 66 -10.79 12.08 -15.13
C GLY A 66 -9.89 11.72 -13.95
N GLN A 67 -10.17 12.26 -12.76
CA GLN A 67 -9.41 11.98 -11.55
C GLN A 67 -9.48 10.50 -11.09
N LEU A 68 -10.45 9.74 -11.53
CA LEU A 68 -10.59 8.31 -11.23
C LEU A 68 -9.68 7.42 -12.09
N PHE A 69 -9.03 7.98 -13.11
CA PHE A 69 -8.18 7.20 -14.01
C PHE A 69 -6.71 7.34 -13.66
N MET A 70 -6.06 6.18 -13.57
CA MET A 70 -4.60 6.04 -13.56
C MET A 70 -4.18 5.35 -14.84
N VAL A 71 -3.33 5.99 -15.63
CA VAL A 71 -2.94 5.48 -16.96
C VAL A 71 -1.50 4.99 -16.97
N ILE A 72 -1.25 3.95 -17.76
CA ILE A 72 0.12 3.42 -17.94
C ILE A 72 0.95 4.43 -18.71
N ALA A 73 2.07 4.81 -18.11
CA ALA A 73 3.10 5.66 -18.69
C ALA A 73 4.40 4.86 -18.87
N ASN A 74 4.87 4.75 -20.10
CA ASN A 74 6.23 4.29 -20.31
C ASN A 74 7.15 5.52 -20.15
N PRO A 75 8.20 5.46 -19.33
CA PRO A 75 9.14 6.56 -19.17
C PRO A 75 10.06 6.62 -20.40
N LYS A 76 9.53 7.11 -21.49
CA LYS A 76 10.23 7.43 -22.73
C LYS A 76 10.03 8.89 -23.00
N SER A 77 11.13 9.60 -23.18
CA SER A 77 11.12 11.04 -23.48
C SER A 77 10.83 11.35 -24.95
N ASP A 78 10.49 10.33 -25.78
CA ASP A 78 10.15 10.55 -27.17
C ASP A 78 8.88 11.42 -27.33
N ASN A 79 8.86 12.22 -28.39
CA ASN A 79 7.82 13.21 -28.61
C ASN A 79 6.42 12.61 -28.68
N ARG A 80 6.26 11.44 -29.30
CA ARG A 80 4.93 10.80 -29.49
C ARG A 80 4.35 10.36 -28.14
N ASN A 81 5.16 9.71 -27.34
CA ASN A 81 4.76 9.26 -26.00
C ASN A 81 4.42 10.47 -25.13
N MET A 82 5.25 11.49 -25.12
CA MET A 82 5.03 12.68 -24.34
C MET A 82 3.77 13.44 -24.77
N GLN A 83 3.52 13.60 -26.08
CA GLN A 83 2.29 14.21 -26.58
C GLN A 83 1.04 13.46 -26.15
N ARG A 84 1.09 12.11 -26.14
CA ARG A 84 -0.02 11.28 -25.64
C ARG A 84 -0.27 11.51 -24.16
N LEU A 85 0.78 11.48 -23.34
CA LEU A 85 0.66 11.68 -21.90
C LEU A 85 0.18 13.09 -21.57
N MET A 86 0.67 14.11 -22.28
CA MET A 86 0.24 15.50 -22.11
C MET A 86 -1.24 15.69 -22.45
N ARG A 87 -1.78 14.97 -23.45
CA ARG A 87 -3.23 14.99 -23.71
C ARG A 87 -4.04 14.39 -22.55
N TYR A 88 -3.58 13.29 -21.97
CA TYR A 88 -4.24 12.73 -20.78
C TYR A 88 -4.27 13.72 -19.61
N VAL A 89 -3.17 14.44 -19.39
CA VAL A 89 -3.07 15.45 -18.32
C VAL A 89 -3.91 16.67 -18.64
N ASN A 90 -3.81 17.22 -19.87
CA ASN A 90 -4.41 18.51 -20.21
C ASN A 90 -5.88 18.42 -20.60
N ASP A 91 -6.29 17.34 -21.27
CA ASP A 91 -7.64 17.25 -21.83
C ASP A 91 -8.54 16.39 -20.92
N ILE A 92 -8.03 15.24 -20.45
CA ILE A 92 -8.80 14.29 -19.63
C ILE A 92 -8.70 14.59 -18.13
N LYS A 93 -7.61 15.28 -17.70
CA LYS A 93 -7.34 15.61 -16.29
C LYS A 93 -7.20 14.35 -15.41
N ILE A 94 -6.44 13.37 -15.87
CA ILE A 94 -6.23 12.10 -15.15
C ILE A 94 -5.70 12.30 -13.74
N GLY A 95 -6.13 11.45 -12.80
CA GLY A 95 -5.73 11.48 -11.40
C GLY A 95 -4.38 10.82 -11.11
N GLY A 96 -3.87 9.99 -12.02
CA GLY A 96 -2.62 9.30 -11.78
C GLY A 96 -1.96 8.66 -13.00
N ILE A 97 -0.71 8.28 -12.80
CA ILE A 97 0.12 7.56 -13.76
C ILE A 97 0.77 6.34 -13.13
N LEU A 98 0.84 5.25 -13.87
CA LEU A 98 1.53 4.02 -13.51
C LEU A 98 2.73 3.83 -14.42
N PHE A 99 3.93 3.85 -13.87
CA PHE A 99 5.14 3.54 -14.63
C PHE A 99 5.35 2.04 -14.72
N HIS A 100 5.54 1.55 -15.95
CA HIS A 100 5.65 0.12 -16.21
C HIS A 100 7.07 -0.37 -16.48
N LYS A 101 7.86 0.38 -17.24
CA LYS A 101 9.28 0.04 -17.55
C LYS A 101 10.06 1.32 -17.84
N GLY A 102 11.35 1.34 -17.49
CA GLY A 102 12.24 2.44 -17.83
C GLY A 102 13.50 2.47 -17.02
N ASP A 103 14.02 3.66 -16.83
CA ASP A 103 15.14 3.98 -15.97
C ASP A 103 14.77 5.15 -15.05
N PRO A 104 15.46 5.33 -13.91
CA PRO A 104 15.12 6.34 -12.93
C PRO A 104 15.19 7.78 -13.47
N VAL A 105 16.17 8.08 -14.30
CA VAL A 105 16.39 9.44 -14.82
C VAL A 105 15.24 9.85 -15.73
N THR A 106 14.95 9.02 -16.74
CA THR A 106 13.86 9.27 -17.68
C THR A 106 12.50 9.31 -16.97
N GLN A 107 12.28 8.44 -15.97
CA GLN A 107 11.04 8.48 -15.19
C GLN A 107 10.91 9.82 -14.43
N ALA A 108 11.95 10.27 -13.76
CA ALA A 108 11.94 11.55 -13.03
C ALA A 108 11.65 12.73 -13.97
N GLU A 109 12.29 12.78 -15.15
CA GLU A 109 12.03 13.82 -16.16
C GLU A 109 10.57 13.81 -16.62
N VAL A 110 10.03 12.64 -16.97
CA VAL A 110 8.63 12.50 -17.40
C VAL A 110 7.68 12.90 -16.27
N THR A 111 7.92 12.42 -15.05
CA THR A 111 7.12 12.78 -13.87
C THR A 111 7.09 14.29 -13.67
N ASN A 112 8.23 14.95 -13.65
CA ASN A 112 8.33 16.38 -13.43
C ASN A 112 7.61 17.19 -14.52
N ARG A 113 7.71 16.78 -15.77
CA ARG A 113 7.01 17.43 -16.89
C ARG A 113 5.49 17.30 -16.78
N LEU A 114 4.99 16.11 -16.44
CA LEU A 114 3.56 15.86 -16.30
C LEU A 114 2.98 16.53 -15.06
N GLN A 115 3.66 16.48 -13.93
CA GLN A 115 3.25 17.17 -12.70
C GLN A 115 3.19 18.68 -12.89
N LYS A 116 4.18 19.26 -13.60
CA LYS A 116 4.18 20.71 -13.92
C LYS A 116 2.99 21.13 -14.81
N ALA A 117 2.53 20.22 -15.68
CA ALA A 117 1.39 20.49 -16.57
C ALA A 117 0.04 20.24 -15.89
N SER A 118 0.01 19.42 -14.86
CA SER A 118 -1.22 19.07 -14.17
C SER A 118 -1.72 20.18 -13.26
N ARG A 119 -2.99 20.53 -13.35
CA ARG A 119 -3.64 21.49 -12.45
C ARG A 119 -3.81 20.91 -11.04
N ILE A 120 -4.10 19.64 -10.95
CA ILE A 120 -4.22 18.88 -9.70
C ILE A 120 -3.05 17.90 -9.67
N PRO A 121 -2.26 17.85 -8.60
CA PRO A 121 -1.16 16.92 -8.50
C PRO A 121 -1.61 15.48 -8.70
N MET A 122 -0.95 14.76 -9.61
CA MET A 122 -1.29 13.37 -9.91
C MET A 122 -0.62 12.41 -8.95
N LEU A 123 -1.29 11.30 -8.67
CA LEU A 123 -0.66 10.15 -8.03
C LEU A 123 0.29 9.45 -9.01
N VAL A 124 1.48 9.16 -8.54
CA VAL A 124 2.48 8.40 -9.29
C VAL A 124 2.59 7.01 -8.68
N SER A 125 2.46 6.00 -9.49
CA SER A 125 2.51 4.62 -9.04
C SER A 125 3.49 3.76 -9.84
N LEU A 126 3.85 2.66 -9.23
CA LEU A 126 4.70 1.63 -9.81
C LEU A 126 4.21 0.28 -9.29
N ASP A 127 4.44 -0.76 -10.07
CA ASP A 127 4.22 -2.16 -9.69
C ASP A 127 5.59 -2.80 -9.47
N GLY A 128 6.07 -2.71 -8.24
CA GLY A 128 7.42 -3.11 -7.84
C GLY A 128 7.43 -4.13 -6.71
N GLU A 129 6.90 -5.35 -6.97
CA GLU A 129 6.72 -6.40 -5.97
C GLU A 129 8.03 -6.81 -5.26
N TRP A 130 9.14 -6.83 -5.99
CA TRP A 130 10.48 -7.07 -5.43
C TRP A 130 11.38 -5.82 -5.57
N GLY A 131 10.81 -4.65 -5.32
CA GLY A 131 11.48 -3.37 -5.41
C GLY A 131 11.47 -2.76 -6.81
N LEU A 132 12.04 -1.57 -6.93
CA LEU A 132 11.98 -0.76 -8.14
C LEU A 132 12.62 -1.45 -9.36
N SER A 133 13.58 -2.35 -9.14
CA SER A 133 14.27 -3.07 -10.20
C SER A 133 13.37 -3.98 -11.04
N MET A 134 12.17 -4.30 -10.57
CA MET A 134 11.16 -4.97 -11.37
C MET A 134 10.78 -4.15 -12.60
N ARG A 135 10.82 -2.83 -12.49
CA ARG A 135 10.36 -1.89 -13.51
C ARG A 135 11.44 -0.94 -13.99
N LEU A 136 12.37 -0.56 -13.12
CA LEU A 136 13.40 0.44 -13.40
C LEU A 136 14.78 -0.20 -13.47
N SER A 137 15.35 -0.20 -14.66
CA SER A 137 16.73 -0.66 -14.88
C SER A 137 17.73 0.19 -14.10
N GLY A 138 18.81 -0.42 -13.63
CA GLY A 138 19.86 0.30 -12.89
C GLY A 138 19.54 0.56 -11.43
N THR A 139 18.41 0.08 -10.89
CA THR A 139 18.10 0.13 -9.46
C THR A 139 18.49 -1.18 -8.75
N THR A 140 18.54 -1.13 -7.41
CA THR A 140 18.90 -2.30 -6.59
C THR A 140 17.93 -3.45 -6.82
N ARG A 141 18.48 -4.63 -7.12
CA ARG A 141 17.70 -5.87 -7.26
C ARG A 141 17.59 -6.56 -5.92
N PHE A 142 16.36 -6.78 -5.49
CA PHE A 142 16.06 -7.60 -4.32
C PHE A 142 15.62 -9.00 -4.71
N PRO A 143 15.64 -9.97 -3.79
CA PRO A 143 15.06 -11.28 -4.00
C PRO A 143 13.57 -11.18 -4.30
N LYS A 144 13.05 -12.16 -5.04
CA LYS A 144 11.60 -12.27 -5.26
C LYS A 144 10.87 -12.71 -3.99
N ASN A 145 9.56 -12.45 -3.93
CA ASN A 145 8.72 -12.66 -2.74
C ASN A 145 8.83 -14.07 -2.14
N MET A 146 8.89 -15.11 -2.96
CA MET A 146 9.08 -16.49 -2.47
C MET A 146 10.41 -16.67 -1.72
N MET A 147 11.49 -16.04 -2.19
CA MET A 147 12.78 -16.07 -1.51
C MET A 147 12.77 -15.23 -0.22
N LEU A 148 12.08 -14.09 -0.24
CA LEU A 148 11.87 -13.27 0.96
C LEU A 148 11.07 -14.04 2.00
N GLY A 149 10.07 -14.81 1.60
CA GLY A 149 9.27 -15.67 2.48
C GLY A 149 10.05 -16.81 3.14
N ALA A 150 11.24 -17.15 2.65
CA ALA A 150 12.14 -18.13 3.29
C ALA A 150 13.05 -17.52 4.36
N ILE A 151 13.03 -16.21 4.55
CA ILE A 151 13.81 -15.52 5.58
C ILE A 151 13.07 -15.62 6.91
N GLU A 152 13.72 -16.21 7.92
CA GLU A 152 13.14 -16.38 9.27
C GLU A 152 13.20 -15.09 10.10
N ASP A 153 14.19 -14.23 9.85
CA ASP A 153 14.36 -12.96 10.56
C ASP A 153 13.48 -11.86 9.95
N ASN A 154 12.37 -11.59 10.60
CA ASN A 154 11.43 -10.54 10.18
C ASN A 154 12.04 -9.14 10.18
N ALA A 155 13.12 -8.89 10.94
CA ALA A 155 13.80 -7.60 10.92
C ALA A 155 14.43 -7.31 9.56
N LEU A 156 14.96 -8.33 8.88
CA LEU A 156 15.48 -8.18 7.51
C LEU A 156 14.37 -7.87 6.49
N ILE A 157 13.18 -8.44 6.68
CA ILE A 157 12.02 -8.15 5.82
C ILE A 157 11.54 -6.70 6.05
N GLU A 158 11.55 -6.25 7.30
CA GLU A 158 11.22 -4.85 7.61
C GLU A 158 12.23 -3.88 7.00
N GLU A 159 13.52 -4.18 7.08
CA GLU A 159 14.61 -3.40 6.46
C GLU A 159 14.45 -3.32 4.94
N TYR A 160 14.14 -4.45 4.30
CA TYR A 160 13.82 -4.50 2.88
C TYR A 160 12.65 -3.56 2.55
N GLY A 161 11.55 -3.63 3.30
CA GLY A 161 10.40 -2.77 3.10
C GLY A 161 10.72 -1.27 3.27
N LYS A 162 11.52 -0.93 4.28
CA LYS A 162 12.01 0.45 4.51
C LYS A 162 12.83 0.97 3.33
N GLU A 163 13.73 0.13 2.80
CA GLU A 163 14.58 0.53 1.68
C GLU A 163 13.77 0.72 0.39
N VAL A 164 12.84 -0.19 0.08
CA VAL A 164 11.93 0.00 -1.06
C VAL A 164 11.11 1.28 -0.90
N GLY A 165 10.58 1.53 0.30
CA GLY A 165 9.85 2.75 0.61
C GLY A 165 10.69 4.02 0.47
N ARG A 166 11.98 3.97 0.84
CA ARG A 166 12.93 5.07 0.65
C ARG A 166 13.14 5.35 -0.83
N GLN A 167 13.39 4.31 -1.63
CA GLN A 167 13.55 4.45 -3.08
C GLN A 167 12.30 5.00 -3.76
N CYS A 168 11.11 4.55 -3.36
CA CYS A 168 9.85 5.09 -3.85
C CYS A 168 9.74 6.60 -3.58
N ARG A 169 10.07 7.04 -2.37
CA ARG A 169 10.05 8.47 -2.03
C ARG A 169 11.03 9.30 -2.86
N GLU A 170 12.25 8.82 -3.06
CA GLU A 170 13.25 9.50 -3.90
C GLU A 170 12.81 9.64 -5.36
N MET A 171 12.07 8.65 -5.86
CA MET A 171 11.52 8.65 -7.21
C MET A 171 10.18 9.38 -7.34
N GLY A 172 9.65 9.96 -6.26
CA GLY A 172 8.34 10.60 -6.26
C GLY A 172 7.18 9.62 -6.51
N ILE A 173 7.35 8.36 -6.14
CA ILE A 173 6.32 7.31 -6.24
C ILE A 173 5.48 7.34 -4.97
N HIS A 174 4.18 7.55 -5.10
CA HIS A 174 3.21 7.62 -4.01
C HIS A 174 2.61 6.26 -3.67
N ILE A 175 2.44 5.40 -4.69
CA ILE A 175 1.80 4.10 -4.56
C ILE A 175 2.70 3.03 -5.19
N ASN A 176 3.08 2.03 -4.40
CA ASN A 176 3.65 0.79 -4.91
C ASN A 176 2.57 -0.30 -4.84
N PHE A 177 2.17 -0.86 -5.98
CA PHE A 177 1.24 -1.99 -6.04
C PHE A 177 1.98 -3.27 -5.68
N ALA A 178 2.26 -3.44 -4.39
CA ALA A 178 3.02 -4.55 -3.82
C ALA A 178 2.70 -4.71 -2.33
N PRO A 179 2.89 -5.90 -1.77
CA PRO A 179 3.18 -7.17 -2.46
C PRO A 179 1.95 -7.77 -3.12
N ASP A 180 2.16 -8.74 -4.03
CA ASP A 180 1.10 -9.65 -4.46
C ASP A 180 0.63 -10.45 -3.24
N MET A 181 -0.67 -10.40 -2.96
CA MET A 181 -1.30 -11.05 -1.80
C MET A 181 -1.92 -12.41 -2.14
N ASP A 182 -1.80 -12.85 -3.38
CA ASP A 182 -2.32 -14.15 -3.81
C ASP A 182 -1.62 -15.30 -3.08
N VAL A 183 -2.44 -16.22 -2.58
CA VAL A 183 -1.94 -17.43 -1.91
C VAL A 183 -1.71 -18.51 -2.96
N ASN A 184 -0.47 -18.99 -3.05
CA ASN A 184 -0.15 -20.12 -3.91
C ASN A 184 -0.77 -21.41 -3.36
N SER A 185 -1.94 -21.79 -3.90
CA SER A 185 -2.64 -23.04 -3.56
C SER A 185 -2.36 -24.17 -4.56
N ASN A 186 -1.64 -23.89 -5.65
CA ASN A 186 -1.27 -24.86 -6.67
C ASN A 186 0.19 -25.29 -6.51
N VAL A 187 0.43 -26.56 -6.19
CA VAL A 187 1.78 -27.12 -6.03
C VAL A 187 2.60 -27.12 -7.33
N ASP A 188 1.94 -27.04 -8.46
CA ASP A 188 2.54 -27.09 -9.81
C ASP A 188 2.77 -25.68 -10.39
N ASN A 189 2.54 -24.64 -9.63
CA ASN A 189 2.68 -23.25 -10.06
C ASN A 189 4.14 -22.79 -10.03
#